data_dfebe359e2daa1866e2231c2bc3a2b37
#
_entry.id   dfebe359e2daa1866e2231c2bc3a2b37
#
_cell.length_a   1.000
_cell.length_b   1.000
_cell.length_c   1.000
_cell.angle_alpha   90.00
_cell.angle_beta   90.00
_cell.angle_gamma   90.00
#
_symmetry.space_group_name_H-M   'P 1'
#
loop_
_entity.id
_entity.type
_entity.pdbx_description
1 polymer ?
#
loop_
_entity_poly.entity_id
_entity_poly.type
_entity_poly.pdbx_seq_one_letter_code
_entity_poly.pdbx_strand_id
1 'polypeptide(L)'
;LIVIDASVLTEALTGDGTAGKAARARLMRDTHWAAPEHLLVETFHAVRGRLLGQKITPERADAAVAALSDVSLETVQVRRLLPRMWELRQNVSGYDAAYIAAAETFGCPLITGDARLSRCGASRCTIEVIG
;
A
#
# COMPACT_ATOMS: atom_id res chain seq x y z
N LEU A 1 10.88 -8.17 -5.69
CA LEU A 1 9.95 -7.09 -6.04
C LEU A 1 8.55 -7.40 -5.51
N ILE A 2 7.95 -6.45 -4.84
CA ILE A 2 6.57 -6.51 -4.35
C ILE A 2 5.89 -5.19 -4.67
N VAL A 3 4.57 -5.22 -4.86
CA VAL A 3 3.75 -4.01 -4.84
C VAL A 3 3.19 -3.86 -3.43
N ILE A 4 3.27 -2.66 -2.89
CA ILE A 4 2.75 -2.34 -1.56
C ILE A 4 1.61 -1.34 -1.68
N ASP A 5 0.60 -1.45 -0.83
CA ASP A 5 -0.47 -0.48 -0.79
C ASP A 5 -0.32 0.49 0.39
N ALA A 6 -1.18 1.49 0.44
CA ALA A 6 -1.10 2.52 1.49
C ALA A 6 -1.40 1.95 2.88
N SER A 7 -2.21 0.90 2.97
CA SER A 7 -2.56 0.33 4.28
C SER A 7 -1.34 -0.29 4.97
N VAL A 8 -0.57 -1.10 4.24
CA VAL A 8 0.62 -1.74 4.82
C VAL A 8 1.73 -0.73 5.07
N LEU A 9 1.91 0.25 4.17
CA LEU A 9 2.94 1.27 4.35
C LEU A 9 2.62 2.18 5.54
N THR A 10 1.36 2.62 5.67
CA THR A 10 0.93 3.42 6.82
C THR A 10 1.16 2.67 8.12
N GLU A 11 0.81 1.39 8.17
CA GLU A 11 1.03 0.57 9.36
C GLU A 11 2.52 0.42 9.68
N ALA A 12 3.34 0.20 8.66
CA ALA A 12 4.79 0.11 8.85
C ALA A 12 5.40 1.41 9.40
N LEU A 13 4.91 2.57 8.93
CA LEU A 13 5.44 3.86 9.32
C LEU A 13 4.94 4.35 10.68
N THR A 14 3.74 3.96 11.11
CA THR A 14 3.09 4.54 12.28
C THR A 14 2.59 3.53 13.31
N GLY A 15 2.57 2.25 13.01
CA GLY A 15 2.03 1.24 13.92
C GLY A 15 3.05 0.83 14.98
N ASP A 16 2.67 0.93 16.27
CA ASP A 16 3.53 0.53 17.39
C ASP A 16 3.19 -0.87 17.90
N GLY A 17 2.05 -1.44 17.50
CA GLY A 17 1.59 -2.74 17.93
C GLY A 17 2.08 -3.88 17.06
N THR A 18 1.42 -5.03 17.22
CA THR A 18 1.73 -6.26 16.49
C THR A 18 1.61 -6.07 14.98
N ALA A 19 0.58 -5.37 14.52
CA ALA A 19 0.35 -5.12 13.10
C ALA A 19 1.49 -4.30 12.48
N GLY A 20 1.95 -3.26 13.18
CA GLY A 20 3.07 -2.45 12.72
C GLY A 20 4.37 -3.23 12.65
N LYS A 21 4.64 -4.07 13.63
CA LYS A 21 5.82 -4.95 13.62
C LYS A 21 5.77 -5.94 12.47
N ALA A 22 4.62 -6.54 12.23
CA ALA A 22 4.43 -7.50 11.14
C ALA A 22 4.61 -6.81 9.77
N ALA A 23 4.05 -5.61 9.60
CA ALA A 23 4.21 -4.84 8.37
C ALA A 23 5.68 -4.52 8.09
N ARG A 24 6.40 -3.98 9.09
CA ARG A 24 7.82 -3.67 8.93
C ARG A 24 8.66 -4.91 8.62
N ALA A 25 8.42 -6.01 9.33
CA ALA A 25 9.13 -7.25 9.10
C ALA A 25 8.91 -7.78 7.68
N ARG A 26 7.67 -7.70 7.19
CA ARG A 26 7.38 -8.16 5.84
C ARG A 26 8.04 -7.29 4.77
N LEU A 27 7.92 -5.98 4.90
CA LEU A 27 8.48 -5.06 3.90
C LEU A 27 10.01 -5.12 3.86
N MET A 28 10.66 -5.36 4.99
CA MET A 28 12.12 -5.46 5.05
C MET A 28 12.69 -6.71 4.37
N ARG A 29 11.85 -7.69 4.04
CA ARG A 29 12.30 -8.90 3.33
C ARG A 29 12.53 -8.66 1.84
N ASP A 30 12.05 -7.55 1.29
CA ASP A 30 12.24 -7.19 -0.11
C ASP A 30 12.97 -5.86 -0.22
N THR A 31 13.98 -5.80 -1.08
CA THR A 31 14.75 -4.59 -1.30
C THR A 31 14.13 -3.66 -2.35
N HIS A 32 13.19 -4.18 -3.14
CA HIS A 32 12.55 -3.44 -4.22
C HIS A 32 11.04 -3.41 -4.02
N TRP A 33 10.49 -2.21 -3.91
CA TRP A 33 9.07 -1.96 -3.78
C TRP A 33 8.57 -1.19 -5.00
N ALA A 34 7.38 -1.53 -5.44
CA ALA A 34 6.71 -0.85 -6.55
C ALA A 34 5.30 -0.45 -6.14
N ALA A 35 4.76 0.54 -6.79
CA ALA A 35 3.38 0.98 -6.54
C ALA A 35 2.88 1.88 -7.66
N PRO A 36 1.55 2.02 -7.79
CA PRO A 36 1.00 3.12 -8.56
C PRO A 36 1.43 4.47 -7.96
N GLU A 37 1.50 5.48 -8.79
CA GLU A 37 2.01 6.80 -8.37
C GLU A 37 1.21 7.46 -7.24
N HIS A 38 -0.06 7.08 -7.02
CA HIS A 38 -0.89 7.66 -5.96
C HIS A 38 -0.59 7.12 -4.55
N LEU A 39 0.28 6.12 -4.41
CA LEU A 39 0.63 5.56 -3.10
C LEU A 39 1.06 6.64 -2.11
N LEU A 40 1.89 7.57 -2.53
CA LEU A 40 2.43 8.58 -1.62
C LEU A 40 1.33 9.49 -1.06
N VAL A 41 0.42 9.92 -1.93
CA VAL A 41 -0.70 10.78 -1.50
C VAL A 41 -1.65 10.02 -0.57
N GLU A 42 -1.97 8.80 -0.90
CA GLU A 42 -2.88 7.99 -0.10
C GLU A 42 -2.27 7.68 1.28
N THR A 43 -0.98 7.36 1.32
CA THR A 43 -0.28 7.14 2.60
C THR A 43 -0.20 8.42 3.42
N PHE A 44 0.13 9.55 2.79
CA PHE A 44 0.11 10.86 3.45
C PHE A 44 -1.26 11.13 4.08
N HIS A 45 -2.33 10.89 3.34
CA HIS A 45 -3.69 11.10 3.84
C HIS A 45 -3.99 10.22 5.05
N ALA A 46 -3.56 8.96 5.03
CA ALA A 46 -3.76 8.04 6.15
C ALA A 46 -2.97 8.46 7.39
N VAL A 47 -1.71 8.91 7.23
CA VAL A 47 -0.89 9.43 8.34
C VAL A 47 -1.54 10.67 8.94
N ARG A 48 -1.99 11.59 8.09
CA ARG A 48 -2.73 12.78 8.53
C ARG A 48 -3.98 12.41 9.34
N GLY A 49 -4.72 11.42 8.88
CA GLY A 49 -5.92 10.95 9.60
C GLY A 49 -5.59 10.41 10.98
N ARG A 50 -4.50 9.65 11.11
CA ARG A 50 -4.06 9.13 12.40
C ARG A 50 -3.60 10.26 13.35
N LEU A 51 -2.93 11.27 12.82
CA LEU A 51 -2.53 12.43 13.62
C LEU A 51 -3.75 13.21 14.11
N LEU A 52 -4.67 13.57 13.22
CA LEU A 52 -5.86 14.33 13.58
C LEU A 52 -6.80 13.56 14.50
N GLY A 53 -6.83 12.24 14.37
CA GLY A 53 -7.57 11.35 15.26
C GLY A 53 -6.87 11.05 16.58
N GLN A 54 -5.71 11.68 16.84
CA GLN A 54 -4.92 11.50 18.05
C GLN A 54 -4.48 10.04 18.29
N LYS A 55 -4.27 9.31 17.21
CA LYS A 55 -3.81 7.92 17.28
C LYS A 55 -2.29 7.79 17.25
N ILE A 56 -1.61 8.83 16.80
CA ILE A 56 -0.14 8.93 16.83
C ILE A 56 0.25 10.33 17.30
N THR A 57 1.48 10.45 17.82
CA THR A 57 2.00 11.74 18.24
C THR A 57 2.42 12.58 17.04
N PRO A 58 2.50 13.94 17.20
CA PRO A 58 3.04 14.79 16.14
C PRO A 58 4.46 14.39 15.71
N GLU A 59 5.29 13.98 16.65
CA GLU A 59 6.68 13.55 16.38
C GLU A 59 6.69 12.29 15.51
N ARG A 60 5.78 11.35 15.79
CA ARG A 60 5.64 10.13 14.99
C ARG A 60 5.15 10.46 13.58
N ALA A 61 4.19 11.37 13.46
CA ALA A 61 3.68 11.83 12.16
C ALA A 61 4.78 12.50 11.34
N ASP A 62 5.56 13.38 11.96
CA ASP A 62 6.68 14.05 11.28
C ASP A 62 7.69 13.03 10.78
N ALA A 63 8.04 12.04 11.60
CA ALA A 63 8.98 10.99 11.22
C ALA A 63 8.44 10.15 10.07
N ALA A 64 7.13 9.84 10.09
CA ALA A 64 6.49 9.06 9.03
C ALA A 64 6.52 9.82 7.69
N VAL A 65 6.22 11.10 7.69
CA VAL A 65 6.24 11.93 6.47
C VAL A 65 7.67 12.07 5.94
N ALA A 66 8.65 12.24 6.84
CA ALA A 66 10.06 12.29 6.43
C ALA A 66 10.48 10.97 5.75
N ALA A 67 10.13 9.84 6.35
CA ALA A 67 10.42 8.52 5.75
C ALA A 67 9.71 8.35 4.41
N LEU A 68 8.47 8.81 4.31
CA LEU A 68 7.70 8.74 3.06
C LEU A 68 8.35 9.57 1.95
N SER A 69 8.95 10.71 2.30
CA SER A 69 9.67 11.56 1.34
C SER A 69 10.92 10.88 0.78
N ASP A 70 11.49 9.95 1.52
CA ASP A 70 12.75 9.28 1.16
C ASP A 70 12.55 7.86 0.63
N VAL A 71 11.32 7.35 0.62
CA VAL A 71 11.08 5.97 0.22
C VAL A 71 11.48 5.76 -1.25
N SER A 72 12.21 4.68 -1.50
CA SER A 72 12.60 4.29 -2.85
C SER A 72 11.53 3.39 -3.44
N LEU A 73 10.86 3.85 -4.49
CA LEU A 73 9.76 3.14 -5.13
C LEU A 73 9.96 3.13 -6.64
N GLU A 74 9.66 1.98 -7.24
CA GLU A 74 9.42 1.91 -8.66
C GLU A 74 7.94 2.21 -8.90
N THR A 75 7.63 3.29 -9.61
CA THR A 75 6.24 3.73 -9.78
C THR A 75 5.74 3.46 -11.19
N VAL A 76 4.45 3.19 -11.30
CA VAL A 76 3.76 3.07 -12.56
C VAL A 76 2.68 4.14 -12.66
N GLN A 77 2.59 4.77 -13.83
CA GLN A 77 1.54 5.76 -14.07
C GLN A 77 0.16 5.09 -14.07
N VAL A 78 -0.78 5.68 -13.36
CA VAL A 78 -2.14 5.16 -13.26
C VAL A 78 -2.79 5.04 -14.64
N ARG A 79 -2.48 5.95 -15.55
CA ARG A 79 -3.00 5.91 -16.93
C ARG A 79 -2.80 4.54 -17.58
N ARG A 80 -1.66 3.91 -17.34
CA ARG A 80 -1.35 2.60 -17.92
C ARG A 80 -2.16 1.47 -17.30
N LEU A 81 -2.70 1.69 -16.12
CA LEU A 81 -3.46 0.70 -15.36
C LEU A 81 -4.97 0.78 -15.62
N LEU A 82 -5.46 1.90 -16.18
CA LEU A 82 -6.89 2.18 -16.30
C LEU A 82 -7.69 1.07 -16.99
N PRO A 83 -7.21 0.44 -18.09
CA PRO A 83 -7.99 -0.63 -18.71
C PRO A 83 -8.25 -1.79 -17.77
N ARG A 84 -7.23 -2.24 -17.03
CA ARG A 84 -7.39 -3.34 -16.06
C ARG A 84 -8.21 -2.91 -14.85
N MET A 85 -8.02 -1.68 -14.38
CA MET A 85 -8.82 -1.11 -13.28
C MET A 85 -10.30 -1.12 -13.64
N TRP A 86 -10.64 -0.78 -14.88
CA TRP A 86 -12.02 -0.79 -15.33
C TRP A 86 -12.62 -2.19 -15.32
N GLU A 87 -11.86 -3.21 -15.72
CA GLU A 87 -12.28 -4.60 -15.63
C GLU A 87 -12.60 -5.02 -14.18
N LEU A 88 -11.90 -4.45 -13.21
CA LEU A 88 -12.05 -4.76 -11.78
C LEU A 88 -13.12 -3.93 -11.08
N ARG A 89 -13.79 -3.01 -11.77
CA ARG A 89 -14.67 -1.99 -11.17
C ARG A 89 -15.78 -2.52 -10.27
N GLN A 90 -16.25 -3.71 -10.52
CA GLN A 90 -17.32 -4.32 -9.72
C GLN A 90 -16.80 -5.17 -8.56
N ASN A 91 -15.49 -5.39 -8.49
CA ASN A 91 -14.86 -6.27 -7.51
C ASN A 91 -14.23 -5.51 -6.35
N VAL A 92 -13.64 -4.35 -6.63
CA VAL A 92 -12.90 -3.55 -5.65
C VAL A 92 -13.05 -2.06 -5.98
N SER A 93 -12.65 -1.20 -5.03
CA SER A 93 -12.60 0.24 -5.28
C SER A 93 -11.59 0.59 -6.39
N GLY A 94 -11.70 1.80 -6.94
CA GLY A 94 -10.74 2.26 -7.94
C GLY A 94 -9.31 2.30 -7.41
N TYR A 95 -9.13 2.70 -6.14
CA TYR A 95 -7.81 2.73 -5.52
C TYR A 95 -7.21 1.33 -5.41
N ASP A 96 -7.99 0.36 -4.93
CA ASP A 96 -7.53 -1.02 -4.79
C ASP A 96 -7.29 -1.67 -6.14
N ALA A 97 -8.12 -1.35 -7.13
CA ALA A 97 -7.93 -1.84 -8.51
C ALA A 97 -6.58 -1.39 -9.07
N ALA A 98 -6.12 -0.18 -8.75
CA ALA A 98 -4.82 0.30 -9.20
C ALA A 98 -3.68 -0.52 -8.61
N TYR A 99 -3.74 -0.87 -7.33
CA TYR A 99 -2.72 -1.71 -6.70
C TYR A 99 -2.69 -3.12 -7.29
N ILE A 100 -3.86 -3.73 -7.50
CA ILE A 100 -3.94 -5.05 -8.11
C ILE A 100 -3.38 -5.01 -9.53
N ALA A 101 -3.80 -4.04 -10.33
CA ALA A 101 -3.32 -3.89 -11.71
C ALA A 101 -1.80 -3.65 -11.76
N ALA A 102 -1.26 -2.89 -10.82
CA ALA A 102 0.19 -2.67 -10.73
C ALA A 102 0.93 -3.99 -10.44
N ALA A 103 0.46 -4.76 -9.46
CA ALA A 103 1.07 -6.05 -9.13
C ALA A 103 1.03 -7.01 -10.32
N GLU A 104 -0.07 -7.05 -11.05
CA GLU A 104 -0.18 -7.87 -12.26
C GLU A 104 0.78 -7.40 -13.35
N THR A 105 0.94 -6.09 -13.52
CA THR A 105 1.86 -5.50 -14.50
C THR A 105 3.31 -5.85 -14.19
N PHE A 106 3.70 -5.79 -12.92
CA PHE A 106 5.06 -6.15 -12.50
C PHE A 106 5.26 -7.65 -12.33
N GLY A 107 4.21 -8.45 -12.37
CA GLY A 107 4.30 -9.89 -12.19
C GLY A 107 4.76 -10.29 -10.79
N CYS A 108 4.32 -9.56 -9.77
CA CYS A 108 4.74 -9.77 -8.38
C CYS A 108 3.55 -9.73 -7.42
N PRO A 109 3.73 -10.15 -6.15
CA PRO A 109 2.66 -10.10 -5.17
C PRO A 109 2.29 -8.67 -4.77
N LEU A 110 1.02 -8.50 -4.40
CA LEU A 110 0.54 -7.31 -3.71
C LEU A 110 0.54 -7.57 -2.21
N ILE A 111 1.22 -6.72 -1.46
CA ILE A 111 1.26 -6.77 0.00
C ILE A 111 0.31 -5.70 0.54
N THR A 112 -0.63 -6.11 1.37
CA THR A 112 -1.66 -5.22 1.90
C THR A 112 -1.94 -5.52 3.37
N GLY A 113 -2.42 -4.52 4.10
CA GLY A 113 -2.99 -4.70 5.43
C GLY A 113 -4.50 -4.92 5.41
N ASP A 114 -5.13 -4.88 4.24
CA ASP A 114 -6.58 -4.98 4.11
C ASP A 114 -7.00 -6.40 3.73
N ALA A 115 -7.55 -7.14 4.70
CA ALA A 115 -7.99 -8.51 4.50
C ALA A 115 -9.07 -8.65 3.41
N ARG A 116 -9.84 -7.59 3.15
CA ARG A 116 -10.91 -7.65 2.14
C ARG A 116 -10.36 -7.90 0.74
N LEU A 117 -9.14 -7.44 0.45
CA LEU A 117 -8.53 -7.60 -0.87
C LEU A 117 -8.24 -9.06 -1.20
N SER A 118 -7.99 -9.91 -0.20
CA SER A 118 -7.76 -11.34 -0.43
C SER A 118 -8.99 -12.06 -1.00
N ARG A 119 -10.15 -11.44 -0.91
CA ARG A 119 -11.41 -11.99 -1.41
C ARG A 119 -11.72 -11.58 -2.85
N CYS A 120 -10.84 -10.82 -3.48
CA CYS A 120 -11.00 -10.42 -4.88
C CYS A 120 -10.72 -11.61 -5.79
N GLY A 121 -11.78 -12.32 -6.20
CA GLY A 121 -11.65 -13.51 -7.07
C GLY A 121 -11.21 -13.21 -8.50
N ALA A 122 -11.24 -11.92 -8.91
CA ALA A 122 -10.84 -11.50 -10.24
C ALA A 122 -9.36 -11.14 -10.33
N SER A 123 -8.63 -11.10 -9.21
CA SER A 123 -7.21 -10.81 -9.19
C SER A 123 -6.41 -11.93 -9.86
N ARG A 124 -5.44 -11.54 -10.69
CA ARG A 124 -4.47 -12.45 -11.31
C ARG A 124 -3.12 -12.45 -10.58
N CYS A 125 -2.94 -11.58 -9.61
CA CYS A 125 -1.74 -11.58 -8.77
C CYS A 125 -2.03 -12.27 -7.43
N THR A 126 -0.96 -12.68 -6.76
CA THR A 126 -1.05 -13.13 -5.36
C THR A 126 -1.27 -11.90 -4.47
N ILE A 127 -2.23 -11.99 -3.57
CA ILE A 127 -2.49 -10.95 -2.57
C ILE A 127 -2.10 -11.51 -1.21
N GLU A 128 -1.11 -10.90 -0.57
CA GLU A 128 -0.63 -11.28 0.74
C GLU A 128 -1.08 -10.27 1.78
N VAL A 129 -1.90 -10.70 2.73
CA VAL A 129 -2.43 -9.86 3.80
C VAL A 129 -1.52 -9.95 5.02
N ILE A 130 -1.13 -8.80 5.57
CA ILE A 130 -0.27 -8.68 6.74
C ILE A 130 -1.09 -8.15 7.91
N GLY A 131 -0.95 -8.77 9.01
CA GLY A 131 -1.69 -8.46 10.24
C GLY A 131 -2.69 -9.51 10.62
#